data_0083c1fd52b9c93fb190a28d4869f12d
#
_entry.id   0083c1fd52b9c93fb190a28d4869f12d
#
_cell.length_a   1.000
_cell.length_b   1.000
_cell.length_c   1.000
_cell.angle_alpha   90.00
_cell.angle_beta   90.00
_cell.angle_gamma   90.00
#
_symmetry.space_group_name_H-M   'P 1'
#
loop_
_entity.id
_entity.type
_entity.pdbx_description
1 polymer ?
#
loop_
_entity_poly.entity_id
_entity_poly.type
_entity_poly.pdbx_seq_one_letter_code
_entity_poly.pdbx_strand_id
1 'polypeptide(L)'
;DQFSLFAGKQCAAYGGFEFDLNPIDVYQYCDMIDYMSNFMTGLNVGYNITPDQQLNLQILNSRNSSFDSTYGITEDAEGNIPDLKSGKMPLVYTLNWNGNFNNVFKTRWSASVMNEAKSHNMYYYAVGNELNLGKWNAFVDFMYSKEDIDRKGIITNIVGRPGGHNAFDAGYLSVVAKCNYRFLPKWNAFVKGMYETASVTKASEGIEKGNYSTSWGYLAGIEFYPMETNLHFFVTYVGRSYDFTSRAKVLGQENYSTNRVSVGFIWQMPVF
;
A
#
# COMPACT_ATOMS: atom_id res chain seq x y z
N ASP A 1 -17.53 -25.11 3.84
CA ASP A 1 -18.41 -24.39 2.91
C ASP A 1 -17.63 -23.94 1.69
N GLN A 2 -18.26 -24.06 0.51
CA GLN A 2 -17.63 -23.70 -0.76
C GLN A 2 -17.68 -22.17 -1.00
N PHE A 3 -18.69 -21.51 -0.45
CA PHE A 3 -18.88 -20.07 -0.54
C PHE A 3 -18.86 -19.41 0.84
N SER A 4 -18.34 -18.19 0.89
CA SER A 4 -18.44 -17.29 2.03
C SER A 4 -18.95 -15.94 1.57
N LEU A 5 -19.75 -15.29 2.43
CA LEU A 5 -20.26 -13.93 2.20
C LEU A 5 -19.98 -13.10 3.44
N PHE A 6 -19.34 -11.96 3.24
CA PHE A 6 -19.16 -10.97 4.29
C PHE A 6 -19.72 -9.61 3.84
N ALA A 7 -20.55 -9.01 4.69
CA ALA A 7 -21.11 -7.67 4.49
C ALA A 7 -20.77 -6.79 5.68
N GLY A 8 -20.28 -5.61 5.42
CA GLY A 8 -19.92 -4.66 6.47
C GLY A 8 -18.58 -3.95 6.24
N LYS A 9 -18.04 -3.35 7.30
CA LYS A 9 -16.72 -2.71 7.27
C LYS A 9 -15.63 -3.79 7.31
N GLN A 10 -14.75 -3.77 6.35
CA GLN A 10 -13.74 -4.80 6.15
C GLN A 10 -12.47 -4.24 5.52
N CYS A 11 -11.37 -4.99 5.63
CA CYS A 11 -10.15 -4.68 4.90
C CYS A 11 -10.35 -4.89 3.40
N ALA A 12 -9.78 -4.00 2.61
CA ALA A 12 -9.71 -4.18 1.17
C ALA A 12 -8.75 -5.32 0.84
N ALA A 13 -9.17 -6.22 -0.06
CA ALA A 13 -8.39 -7.38 -0.47
C ALA A 13 -7.36 -7.02 -1.56
N TYR A 14 -6.53 -6.01 -1.31
CA TYR A 14 -5.58 -5.50 -2.30
C TYR A 14 -4.43 -6.45 -2.65
N GLY A 15 -4.34 -7.61 -2.01
CA GLY A 15 -3.22 -8.54 -2.21
C GLY A 15 -1.96 -8.09 -1.50
N GLY A 16 -0.91 -8.91 -1.63
CA GLY A 16 0.35 -8.68 -0.91
C GLY A 16 0.29 -9.10 0.56
N PHE A 17 1.46 -9.29 1.15
CA PHE A 17 1.63 -9.67 2.55
C PHE A 17 1.95 -8.47 3.46
N GLU A 18 2.47 -7.39 2.92
CA GLU A 18 2.70 -6.17 3.69
C GLU A 18 1.38 -5.52 4.16
N PHE A 19 0.24 -5.83 3.53
CA PHE A 19 -1.09 -5.43 4.01
C PHE A 19 -1.52 -6.12 5.32
N ASP A 20 -0.89 -7.21 5.70
CA ASP A 20 -1.10 -7.80 7.02
C ASP A 20 -0.48 -6.86 8.07
N LEU A 21 -1.33 -6.31 8.92
CA LEU A 21 -0.91 -5.37 9.95
C LEU A 21 0.03 -6.06 10.96
N ASN A 22 1.33 -5.98 10.71
CA ASN A 22 2.33 -6.30 11.71
C ASN A 22 2.66 -5.02 12.49
N PRO A 23 2.49 -4.98 13.82
CA PRO A 23 2.77 -3.78 14.61
C PRO A 23 4.18 -3.20 14.43
N ILE A 24 5.17 -4.02 14.08
CA ILE A 24 6.53 -3.53 13.82
C ILE A 24 6.63 -2.87 12.44
N ASP A 25 5.90 -3.35 11.45
CA ASP A 25 5.89 -2.77 10.11
C ASP A 25 5.24 -1.38 10.05
N VAL A 26 4.43 -1.01 11.08
CA VAL A 26 3.85 0.35 11.24
C VAL A 26 4.91 1.44 11.18
N TYR A 27 6.15 1.14 11.57
CA TYR A 27 7.25 2.12 11.51
C TYR A 27 7.67 2.49 10.10
N GLN A 28 7.37 1.65 9.11
CA GLN A 28 7.62 1.95 7.71
C GLN A 28 6.86 1.00 6.77
N TYR A 29 5.75 1.47 6.23
CA TYR A 29 5.08 0.84 5.08
C TYR A 29 5.56 1.43 3.76
N CYS A 30 5.34 0.71 2.67
CA CYS A 30 5.49 1.26 1.34
C CYS A 30 4.37 2.27 1.03
N ASP A 31 4.60 3.17 0.07
CA ASP A 31 3.64 4.22 -0.31
C ASP A 31 2.30 3.63 -0.77
N MET A 32 2.31 2.43 -1.36
CA MET A 32 1.08 1.76 -1.78
C MET A 32 0.15 1.46 -0.61
N ILE A 33 0.69 1.12 0.55
CA ILE A 33 -0.08 0.82 1.76
C ILE A 33 -0.43 2.09 2.53
N ASP A 34 0.55 2.99 2.71
CA ASP A 34 0.35 4.22 3.48
C ASP A 34 -0.73 5.12 2.90
N TYR A 35 -0.84 5.18 1.56
CA TYR A 35 -1.78 6.06 0.87
C TYR A 35 -3.04 5.36 0.35
N MET A 36 -3.22 4.06 0.62
CA MET A 36 -4.43 3.32 0.26
C MET A 36 -5.44 3.29 1.42
N SER A 37 -6.73 3.35 1.09
CA SER A 37 -7.79 3.14 2.08
C SER A 37 -7.94 1.66 2.39
N ASN A 38 -7.52 1.25 3.58
CA ASN A 38 -7.50 -0.17 3.96
C ASN A 38 -8.85 -0.68 4.49
N PHE A 39 -9.64 0.17 5.19
CA PHE A 39 -10.91 -0.23 5.79
C PHE A 39 -12.07 0.47 5.09
N MET A 40 -12.88 -0.30 4.39
CA MET A 40 -14.03 0.18 3.63
C MET A 40 -15.26 -0.69 3.90
N THR A 41 -16.45 -0.17 3.58
CA THR A 41 -17.71 -0.87 3.79
C THR A 41 -18.26 -1.41 2.48
N GLY A 42 -18.73 -2.66 2.48
CA GLY A 42 -19.34 -3.28 1.31
C GLY A 42 -19.51 -4.78 1.44
N LEU A 43 -19.34 -5.47 0.34
CA LEU A 43 -19.55 -6.91 0.21
C LEU A 43 -18.27 -7.61 -0.25
N ASN A 44 -18.03 -8.79 0.30
CA ASN A 44 -17.01 -9.73 -0.18
C ASN A 44 -17.64 -11.11 -0.35
N VAL A 45 -17.47 -11.68 -1.53
CA VAL A 45 -17.87 -13.05 -1.85
C VAL A 45 -16.61 -13.87 -2.05
N GLY A 46 -16.39 -14.85 -1.19
CA GLY A 46 -15.31 -15.82 -1.31
C GLY A 46 -15.80 -17.14 -1.90
N TYR A 47 -15.03 -17.70 -2.83
CA TYR A 47 -15.24 -19.01 -3.41
C TYR A 47 -14.00 -19.88 -3.22
N ASN A 48 -14.14 -20.98 -2.48
CA ASN A 48 -13.06 -21.95 -2.28
C ASN A 48 -12.99 -22.87 -3.51
N ILE A 49 -11.99 -22.64 -4.37
CA ILE A 49 -11.71 -23.49 -5.54
C ILE A 49 -11.24 -24.87 -5.06
N THR A 50 -10.37 -24.87 -4.06
CA THR A 50 -9.89 -26.04 -3.31
C THR A 50 -9.77 -25.64 -1.83
N PRO A 51 -9.50 -26.58 -0.89
CA PRO A 51 -9.20 -26.22 0.50
C PRO A 51 -8.02 -25.23 0.66
N ASP A 52 -7.10 -25.22 -0.30
CA ASP A 52 -5.88 -24.42 -0.27
C ASP A 52 -5.95 -23.16 -1.16
N GLN A 53 -7.06 -22.95 -1.87
CA GLN A 53 -7.19 -21.86 -2.83
C GLN A 53 -8.56 -21.18 -2.75
N GLN A 54 -8.56 -19.88 -2.59
CA GLN A 54 -9.76 -19.06 -2.52
C GLN A 54 -9.69 -17.90 -3.52
N LEU A 55 -10.78 -17.69 -4.23
CA LEU A 55 -11.04 -16.51 -5.04
C LEU A 55 -12.01 -15.60 -4.31
N ASN A 56 -11.72 -14.31 -4.21
CA ASN A 56 -12.58 -13.31 -3.59
C ASN A 56 -12.97 -12.26 -4.61
N LEU A 57 -14.25 -11.95 -4.69
CA LEU A 57 -14.78 -10.78 -5.37
C LEU A 57 -15.29 -9.80 -4.31
N GLN A 58 -14.69 -8.62 -4.27
CA GLN A 58 -15.00 -7.60 -3.28
C GLN A 58 -15.50 -6.33 -3.95
N ILE A 59 -16.58 -5.75 -3.42
CA ILE A 59 -17.17 -4.48 -3.86
C ILE A 59 -17.34 -3.61 -2.63
N LEU A 60 -16.56 -2.54 -2.53
CA LEU A 60 -16.53 -1.67 -1.37
C LEU A 60 -16.76 -0.20 -1.76
N ASN A 61 -17.33 0.57 -0.84
CA ASN A 61 -17.41 2.02 -0.96
C ASN A 61 -16.02 2.63 -0.70
N SER A 62 -15.44 3.25 -1.71
CA SER A 62 -14.09 3.84 -1.62
C SER A 62 -14.04 5.21 -0.95
N ARG A 63 -15.18 5.84 -0.70
CA ARG A 63 -15.23 7.21 -0.15
C ARG A 63 -15.02 7.20 1.37
N ASN A 64 -13.83 7.61 1.80
CA ASN A 64 -13.47 7.77 3.21
C ASN A 64 -13.32 9.24 3.64
N SER A 65 -13.23 10.17 2.68
CA SER A 65 -13.12 11.63 2.88
C SER A 65 -13.93 12.38 1.84
N SER A 66 -13.98 13.71 1.94
CA SER A 66 -14.62 14.50 0.89
C SER A 66 -13.86 14.35 -0.43
N PHE A 67 -14.58 14.41 -1.53
CA PHE A 67 -14.01 14.34 -2.88
C PHE A 67 -12.98 15.46 -3.10
N ASP A 68 -13.36 16.69 -2.75
CA ASP A 68 -12.51 17.86 -2.93
C ASP A 68 -11.20 17.76 -2.14
N SER A 69 -11.26 17.27 -0.90
CA SER A 69 -10.06 17.03 -0.09
C SER A 69 -9.18 15.93 -0.69
N THR A 70 -9.78 14.83 -1.18
CA THR A 70 -9.02 13.70 -1.75
C THR A 70 -8.28 14.08 -3.03
N TYR A 71 -8.93 14.88 -3.88
CA TYR A 71 -8.39 15.27 -5.19
C TYR A 71 -7.84 16.69 -5.24
N GLY A 72 -7.74 17.34 -4.06
CA GLY A 72 -7.10 18.64 -3.91
C GLY A 72 -7.76 19.75 -4.69
N ILE A 73 -9.13 19.72 -4.80
CA ILE A 73 -9.89 20.71 -5.55
C ILE A 73 -9.75 22.07 -4.88
N THR A 74 -9.19 23.03 -5.64
CA THR A 74 -8.99 24.43 -5.23
C THR A 74 -9.21 25.34 -6.44
N GLU A 75 -9.31 26.63 -6.22
CA GLU A 75 -9.27 27.60 -7.32
C GLU A 75 -7.90 27.53 -8.02
N ASP A 76 -7.90 27.61 -9.34
CA ASP A 76 -6.68 27.76 -10.13
C ASP A 76 -6.10 29.19 -10.02
N ALA A 77 -5.02 29.48 -10.74
CA ALA A 77 -4.37 30.81 -10.72
C ALA A 77 -5.28 31.93 -11.26
N GLU A 78 -6.26 31.59 -12.08
CA GLU A 78 -7.26 32.50 -12.68
C GLU A 78 -8.53 32.59 -11.83
N GLY A 79 -8.65 31.88 -10.69
CA GLY A 79 -9.80 31.88 -9.80
C GLY A 79 -10.94 30.95 -10.24
N ASN A 80 -10.68 30.03 -11.18
CA ASN A 80 -11.69 29.05 -11.61
C ASN A 80 -11.60 27.78 -10.76
N ILE A 81 -12.75 27.19 -10.49
CA ILE A 81 -12.83 25.86 -9.87
C ILE A 81 -12.85 24.80 -10.98
N PRO A 82 -11.96 23.79 -10.98
CA PRO A 82 -11.93 22.75 -12.00
C PRO A 82 -13.25 21.97 -12.08
N ASP A 83 -13.69 21.63 -13.30
CA ASP A 83 -14.90 20.80 -13.53
C ASP A 83 -14.65 19.31 -13.26
N LEU A 84 -13.96 19.01 -12.18
CA LEU A 84 -13.72 17.64 -11.72
C LEU A 84 -14.81 17.23 -10.72
N LYS A 85 -15.57 16.18 -11.04
CA LYS A 85 -16.73 15.75 -10.25
C LYS A 85 -16.57 14.34 -9.70
N SER A 86 -17.13 14.15 -8.53
CA SER A 86 -17.29 12.83 -7.94
C SER A 86 -18.10 11.88 -8.83
N GLY A 87 -17.70 10.63 -8.89
CA GLY A 87 -18.52 9.55 -9.44
C GLY A 87 -19.85 9.41 -8.66
N LYS A 88 -20.91 8.98 -9.36
CA LYS A 88 -22.22 8.76 -8.73
C LYS A 88 -22.17 7.65 -7.67
N MET A 89 -21.39 6.61 -7.91
CA MET A 89 -21.17 5.49 -7.02
C MET A 89 -19.65 5.26 -6.88
N PRO A 90 -19.00 5.85 -5.87
CA PRO A 90 -17.56 5.70 -5.65
C PRO A 90 -17.29 4.32 -5.05
N LEU A 91 -17.02 3.36 -5.91
CA LEU A 91 -16.78 1.97 -5.54
C LEU A 91 -15.36 1.54 -5.93
N VAL A 92 -14.85 0.58 -5.19
CA VAL A 92 -13.70 -0.23 -5.58
C VAL A 92 -14.16 -1.67 -5.78
N TYR A 93 -13.78 -2.22 -6.91
CA TYR A 93 -13.98 -3.61 -7.29
C TYR A 93 -12.64 -4.32 -7.22
N THR A 94 -12.56 -5.39 -6.48
CA THR A 94 -11.31 -6.16 -6.34
C THR A 94 -11.58 -7.62 -6.61
N LEU A 95 -10.77 -8.19 -7.49
CA LEU A 95 -10.63 -9.64 -7.64
C LEU A 95 -9.31 -10.03 -6.95
N ASN A 96 -9.40 -10.95 -6.00
CA ASN A 96 -8.25 -11.43 -5.24
C ASN A 96 -8.21 -12.95 -5.25
N TRP A 97 -7.02 -13.52 -5.45
CA TRP A 97 -6.75 -14.94 -5.30
C TRP A 97 -5.75 -15.18 -4.18
N ASN A 98 -6.13 -16.06 -3.24
CA ASN A 98 -5.29 -16.50 -2.15
C ASN A 98 -5.00 -17.99 -2.30
N GLY A 99 -3.74 -18.37 -2.23
CA GLY A 99 -3.29 -19.76 -2.18
C GLY A 99 -2.47 -20.04 -0.93
N ASN A 100 -2.63 -21.24 -0.36
CA ASN A 100 -1.87 -21.72 0.80
C ASN A 100 -1.44 -23.17 0.58
N PHE A 101 -0.28 -23.37 0.01
CA PHE A 101 0.24 -24.69 -0.37
C PHE A 101 1.05 -25.28 0.78
N ASN A 102 0.43 -26.22 1.52
CA ASN A 102 1.00 -26.96 2.66
C ASN A 102 1.54 -26.04 3.78
N ASN A 103 1.03 -24.83 3.93
CA ASN A 103 1.57 -23.79 4.84
C ASN A 103 3.04 -23.41 4.59
N VAL A 104 3.65 -23.89 3.52
CA VAL A 104 5.03 -23.61 3.13
C VAL A 104 5.08 -22.44 2.16
N PHE A 105 4.22 -22.46 1.13
CA PHE A 105 4.17 -21.40 0.13
C PHE A 105 2.76 -20.81 0.08
N LYS A 106 2.67 -19.48 0.19
CA LYS A 106 1.41 -18.77 0.10
C LYS A 106 1.47 -17.69 -0.96
N THR A 107 0.31 -17.42 -1.58
CA THR A 107 0.14 -16.37 -2.58
C THR A 107 -1.02 -15.45 -2.19
N ARG A 108 -0.91 -14.16 -2.54
CA ARG A 108 -2.00 -13.18 -2.47
C ARG A 108 -1.89 -12.28 -3.68
N TRP A 109 -2.67 -12.54 -4.69
CA TRP A 109 -2.66 -11.77 -5.93
C TRP A 109 -3.98 -11.05 -6.10
N SER A 110 -3.91 -9.82 -6.58
CA SER A 110 -5.13 -9.05 -6.80
C SER A 110 -5.04 -8.11 -7.98
N ALA A 111 -6.22 -7.79 -8.50
CA ALA A 111 -6.44 -6.70 -9.44
C ALA A 111 -7.65 -5.89 -8.96
N SER A 112 -7.52 -4.58 -8.91
CA SER A 112 -8.59 -3.70 -8.44
C SER A 112 -8.79 -2.53 -9.40
N VAL A 113 -10.04 -2.07 -9.49
CA VAL A 113 -10.39 -0.80 -10.13
C VAL A 113 -11.23 0.02 -9.15
N MET A 114 -10.82 1.28 -8.93
CA MET A 114 -11.52 2.23 -8.09
C MET A 114 -12.08 3.37 -8.94
N ASN A 115 -13.36 3.67 -8.75
CA ASN A 115 -14.10 4.69 -9.49
C ASN A 115 -14.62 5.75 -8.51
N GLU A 116 -13.80 6.71 -8.13
CA GLU A 116 -14.19 7.82 -7.26
C GLU A 116 -14.51 9.09 -8.03
N ALA A 117 -13.72 9.39 -9.06
CA ALA A 117 -13.91 10.56 -9.91
C ALA A 117 -14.64 10.17 -11.21
N LYS A 118 -15.56 11.03 -11.66
CA LYS A 118 -16.29 10.79 -12.90
C LYS A 118 -15.34 10.72 -14.09
N SER A 119 -15.40 9.62 -14.84
CA SER A 119 -14.55 9.34 -16.03
C SER A 119 -13.07 9.13 -15.75
N HIS A 120 -12.67 9.02 -14.47
CA HIS A 120 -11.30 8.76 -14.09
C HIS A 120 -11.26 7.58 -13.10
N ASN A 121 -10.33 6.66 -13.32
CA ASN A 121 -10.18 5.46 -12.51
C ASN A 121 -8.79 5.35 -11.91
N MET A 122 -8.69 4.60 -10.84
CA MET A 122 -7.44 4.08 -10.33
C MET A 122 -7.42 2.57 -10.56
N TYR A 123 -6.35 2.07 -11.16
CA TYR A 123 -6.07 0.65 -11.34
C TYR A 123 -4.95 0.23 -10.39
N TYR A 124 -5.13 -0.89 -9.73
CA TYR A 124 -4.17 -1.41 -8.79
C TYR A 124 -3.96 -2.92 -9.00
N TYR A 125 -2.71 -3.35 -8.95
CA TYR A 125 -2.30 -4.74 -9.11
C TYR A 125 -1.30 -5.10 -8.02
N ALA A 126 -1.45 -6.29 -7.44
CA ALA A 126 -0.48 -6.84 -6.50
C ALA A 126 -0.22 -8.32 -6.75
N VAL A 127 1.02 -8.71 -6.58
CA VAL A 127 1.49 -10.10 -6.60
C VAL A 127 2.35 -10.32 -5.36
N GLY A 128 1.76 -10.91 -4.33
CA GLY A 128 2.45 -11.25 -3.08
C GLY A 128 2.71 -12.74 -2.99
N ASN A 129 3.92 -13.11 -2.56
CA ASN A 129 4.29 -14.50 -2.33
C ASN A 129 5.08 -14.60 -1.00
N GLU A 130 4.69 -15.56 -0.17
CA GLU A 130 5.32 -15.85 1.12
C GLU A 130 5.85 -17.28 1.15
N LEU A 131 7.02 -17.45 1.74
CA LEU A 131 7.68 -18.73 1.96
C LEU A 131 7.93 -18.95 3.46
N ASN A 132 7.44 -20.07 4.01
CA ASN A 132 7.62 -20.49 5.38
C ASN A 132 8.48 -21.76 5.44
N LEU A 133 9.70 -21.68 5.96
CA LEU A 133 10.65 -22.79 6.07
C LEU A 133 11.10 -22.95 7.54
N GLY A 134 10.18 -23.36 8.41
CA GLY A 134 10.46 -23.61 9.82
C GLY A 134 10.91 -22.35 10.56
N LYS A 135 12.22 -22.11 10.65
CA LYS A 135 12.78 -20.93 11.31
C LYS A 135 12.77 -19.68 10.44
N TRP A 136 12.55 -19.81 9.15
CA TRP A 136 12.53 -18.73 8.16
C TRP A 136 11.12 -18.47 7.69
N ASN A 137 10.74 -17.20 7.71
CA ASN A 137 9.55 -16.71 7.02
C ASN A 137 9.97 -15.51 6.16
N ALA A 138 9.68 -15.57 4.88
CA ALA A 138 10.02 -14.47 3.97
C ALA A 138 8.88 -14.22 3.01
N PHE A 139 8.64 -12.95 2.66
CA PHE A 139 7.73 -12.60 1.58
C PHE A 139 8.34 -11.59 0.61
N VAL A 140 7.78 -11.56 -0.58
CA VAL A 140 8.02 -10.54 -1.58
C VAL A 140 6.68 -10.11 -2.17
N ASP A 141 6.43 -8.81 -2.12
CA ASP A 141 5.27 -8.17 -2.73
C ASP A 141 5.72 -7.28 -3.90
N PHE A 142 5.04 -7.42 -5.01
CA PHE A 142 5.17 -6.56 -6.17
C PHE A 142 3.83 -5.86 -6.38
N MET A 143 3.81 -4.54 -6.32
CA MET A 143 2.60 -3.73 -6.38
C MET A 143 2.75 -2.62 -7.42
N TYR A 144 1.71 -2.40 -8.21
CA TYR A 144 1.68 -1.34 -9.21
C TYR A 144 0.30 -0.66 -9.21
N SER A 145 0.28 0.67 -9.27
CA SER A 145 -0.95 1.40 -9.56
C SER A 145 -0.77 2.40 -10.68
N LYS A 146 -1.85 2.57 -11.44
CA LYS A 146 -2.03 3.67 -12.38
C LYS A 146 -3.28 4.44 -11.95
N GLU A 147 -3.13 5.73 -11.76
CA GLU A 147 -4.18 6.63 -11.31
C GLU A 147 -4.40 7.70 -12.38
N ASP A 148 -5.61 7.75 -12.93
CA ASP A 148 -5.95 8.80 -13.92
C ASP A 148 -5.88 10.20 -13.28
N ILE A 149 -6.11 10.28 -11.95
CA ILE A 149 -5.82 11.46 -11.12
C ILE A 149 -5.07 10.95 -9.87
N ASP A 150 -4.01 11.62 -9.52
CA ASP A 150 -3.15 11.27 -8.37
C ASP A 150 -3.92 11.30 -7.05
N ARG A 151 -4.45 10.15 -6.67
CA ARG A 151 -5.18 9.97 -5.41
C ARG A 151 -4.26 9.96 -4.20
N LYS A 152 -3.04 9.45 -4.37
CA LYS A 152 -2.02 9.41 -3.31
C LYS A 152 -1.42 10.79 -3.03
N GLY A 153 -1.46 11.69 -4.00
CA GLY A 153 -0.91 13.02 -3.88
C GLY A 153 0.62 13.10 -3.94
N ILE A 154 1.32 11.97 -4.14
CA ILE A 154 2.80 11.95 -4.12
C ILE A 154 3.36 12.69 -5.33
N ILE A 155 2.86 12.42 -6.54
CA ILE A 155 3.25 13.17 -7.75
C ILE A 155 2.79 14.62 -7.63
N THR A 156 1.57 14.86 -7.17
CA THR A 156 1.03 16.20 -6.96
C THR A 156 1.90 17.05 -6.04
N ASN A 157 2.44 16.47 -4.98
CA ASN A 157 3.35 17.16 -4.06
C ASN A 157 4.67 17.56 -4.73
N ILE A 158 5.07 16.86 -5.79
CA ILE A 158 6.27 17.19 -6.57
C ILE A 158 6.00 18.24 -7.64
N VAL A 159 4.91 18.09 -8.39
CA VAL A 159 4.62 18.91 -9.59
C VAL A 159 3.67 20.08 -9.35
N GLY A 160 3.00 20.11 -8.19
CA GLY A 160 1.98 21.12 -7.87
C GLY A 160 0.60 20.78 -8.45
N ARG A 161 -0.28 21.79 -8.45
CA ARG A 161 -1.67 21.71 -8.91
C ARG A 161 -1.97 22.80 -9.95
N PRO A 162 -1.40 22.70 -11.13
CA PRO A 162 -1.55 23.77 -12.14
C PRO A 162 -3.01 23.99 -12.55
N GLY A 163 -3.84 22.94 -12.59
CA GLY A 163 -5.27 23.01 -12.92
C GLY A 163 -6.20 23.12 -11.71
N GLY A 164 -5.70 23.48 -10.52
CA GLY A 164 -6.51 23.54 -9.29
C GLY A 164 -6.98 22.17 -8.76
N HIS A 165 -6.34 21.09 -9.17
CA HIS A 165 -6.60 19.71 -8.73
C HIS A 165 -5.28 18.91 -8.68
N ASN A 166 -5.35 17.68 -8.12
CA ASN A 166 -4.20 16.78 -8.15
C ASN A 166 -3.79 16.42 -9.57
N ALA A 167 -2.50 16.14 -9.76
CA ALA A 167 -1.91 15.83 -11.07
C ALA A 167 -2.61 14.62 -11.73
N PHE A 168 -2.67 14.65 -13.07
CA PHE A 168 -3.19 13.54 -13.85
C PHE A 168 -2.13 12.48 -14.12
N ASP A 169 -2.61 11.26 -14.46
CA ASP A 169 -1.83 10.16 -15.01
C ASP A 169 -0.65 9.73 -14.12
N ALA A 170 -0.84 9.67 -12.79
CA ALA A 170 0.16 9.18 -11.86
C ALA A 170 0.34 7.65 -11.95
N GLY A 171 1.59 7.20 -11.81
CA GLY A 171 1.95 5.79 -11.78
C GLY A 171 2.91 5.49 -10.64
N TYR A 172 2.65 4.40 -9.90
CA TYR A 172 3.41 4.00 -8.73
C TYR A 172 3.79 2.53 -8.81
N LEU A 173 5.03 2.24 -8.44
CA LEU A 173 5.55 0.89 -8.30
C LEU A 173 6.15 0.75 -6.91
N SER A 174 5.81 -0.32 -6.20
CA SER A 174 6.46 -0.71 -4.95
C SER A 174 6.86 -2.18 -5.01
N VAL A 175 8.09 -2.47 -4.65
CA VAL A 175 8.59 -3.82 -4.43
C VAL A 175 9.04 -3.91 -2.98
N VAL A 176 8.46 -4.83 -2.22
CA VAL A 176 8.73 -5.00 -0.80
C VAL A 176 9.18 -6.43 -0.56
N ALA A 177 10.27 -6.60 0.16
CA ALA A 177 10.73 -7.92 0.60
C ALA A 177 11.03 -7.89 2.10
N LYS A 178 10.54 -8.88 2.84
CA LYS A 178 10.81 -9.06 4.27
C LYS A 178 11.25 -10.48 4.55
N CYS A 179 12.18 -10.63 5.47
CA CYS A 179 12.63 -11.92 5.96
C CYS A 179 12.71 -11.89 7.49
N ASN A 180 12.12 -12.89 8.12
CA ASN A 180 12.20 -13.16 9.55
C ASN A 180 13.02 -14.43 9.77
N TYR A 181 13.88 -14.43 10.77
CA TYR A 181 14.68 -15.59 11.16
C TYR A 181 14.64 -15.83 12.66
N ARG A 182 13.96 -16.90 13.08
CA ARG A 182 13.91 -17.33 14.47
C ARG A 182 15.18 -18.12 14.81
N PHE A 183 16.25 -17.44 15.19
CA PHE A 183 17.54 -18.07 15.48
C PHE A 183 17.57 -18.79 16.83
N LEU A 184 16.75 -18.37 17.81
CA LEU A 184 16.52 -19.05 19.09
C LEU A 184 15.01 -19.13 19.36
N PRO A 185 14.53 -20.01 20.27
CA PRO A 185 13.09 -20.17 20.55
C PRO A 185 12.36 -18.86 20.90
N LYS A 186 13.06 -17.95 21.60
CA LYS A 186 12.51 -16.67 22.06
C LYS A 186 13.04 -15.44 21.29
N TRP A 187 13.81 -15.64 20.24
CA TRP A 187 14.47 -14.55 19.53
C TRP A 187 14.22 -14.63 18.02
N ASN A 188 13.80 -13.53 17.46
CA ASN A 188 13.62 -13.35 16.03
C ASN A 188 14.47 -12.16 15.55
N ALA A 189 15.18 -12.34 14.45
CA ALA A 189 15.77 -11.25 13.70
C ALA A 189 14.96 -11.03 12.43
N PHE A 190 14.84 -9.80 11.97
CA PHE A 190 14.12 -9.50 10.74
C PHE A 190 14.79 -8.37 9.96
N VAL A 191 14.61 -8.44 8.65
CA VAL A 191 14.99 -7.38 7.72
C VAL A 191 13.85 -7.17 6.72
N LYS A 192 13.59 -5.90 6.34
CA LYS A 192 12.68 -5.51 5.28
C LYS A 192 13.35 -4.48 4.40
N GLY A 193 13.24 -4.65 3.09
CA GLY A 193 13.66 -3.70 2.08
C GLY A 193 12.49 -3.29 1.20
N MET A 194 12.47 -2.04 0.75
CA MET A 194 11.46 -1.52 -0.16
C MET A 194 12.14 -0.71 -1.25
N TYR A 195 11.67 -0.89 -2.46
CA TYR A 195 12.01 -0.06 -3.61
C TYR A 195 10.74 0.51 -4.23
N GLU A 196 10.71 1.81 -4.46
CA GLU A 196 9.49 2.46 -4.92
C GLU A 196 9.81 3.54 -5.96
N THR A 197 8.88 3.74 -6.89
CA THR A 197 8.95 4.82 -7.87
C THR A 197 7.63 5.55 -7.95
N ALA A 198 7.70 6.87 -8.18
CA ALA A 198 6.56 7.70 -8.52
C ALA A 198 6.80 8.37 -9.87
N SER A 199 5.86 8.20 -10.79
CA SER A 199 6.01 8.61 -12.19
C SER A 199 4.72 9.25 -12.74
N VAL A 200 4.87 10.04 -13.79
CA VAL A 200 3.76 10.48 -14.65
C VAL A 200 3.75 9.59 -15.90
N THR A 201 2.63 8.91 -16.16
CA THR A 201 2.52 7.90 -17.23
C THR A 201 2.17 8.52 -18.58
N LYS A 202 1.58 9.72 -18.58
CA LYS A 202 1.24 10.51 -19.78
C LYS A 202 1.42 12.00 -19.49
N ALA A 203 2.02 12.73 -20.42
CA ALA A 203 2.19 14.18 -20.29
C ALA A 203 0.85 14.91 -20.38
N SER A 204 0.60 15.87 -19.48
CA SER A 204 -0.59 16.71 -19.42
C SER A 204 -0.31 18.00 -18.64
N GLU A 205 -1.02 19.08 -18.94
CA GLU A 205 -0.98 20.35 -18.18
C GLU A 205 0.44 20.90 -17.94
N GLY A 206 1.34 20.74 -18.90
CA GLY A 206 2.74 21.16 -18.79
C GLY A 206 3.63 20.23 -17.98
N ILE A 207 3.08 19.13 -17.44
CA ILE A 207 3.82 18.11 -16.71
C ILE A 207 4.34 17.06 -17.70
N GLU A 208 5.64 16.79 -17.69
CA GLU A 208 6.25 15.80 -18.57
C GLU A 208 6.03 14.37 -18.10
N LYS A 209 5.89 13.44 -19.05
CA LYS A 209 5.92 12.00 -18.76
C LYS A 209 7.31 11.57 -18.27
N GLY A 210 7.34 10.72 -17.25
CA GLY A 210 8.58 10.07 -16.77
C GLY A 210 8.60 9.82 -15.28
N ASN A 211 9.69 9.26 -14.78
CA ASN A 211 9.92 9.09 -13.35
C ASN A 211 10.30 10.43 -12.71
N TYR A 212 9.73 10.71 -11.53
CA TYR A 212 9.98 11.90 -10.74
C TYR A 212 10.74 11.60 -9.46
N SER A 213 10.45 10.46 -8.82
CA SER A 213 11.18 10.03 -7.63
C SER A 213 11.36 8.53 -7.58
N THR A 214 12.44 8.13 -6.89
CA THR A 214 12.71 6.77 -6.47
C THR A 214 12.97 6.80 -4.98
N SER A 215 12.43 5.84 -4.23
CA SER A 215 12.75 5.71 -2.81
C SER A 215 13.22 4.30 -2.45
N TRP A 216 14.10 4.24 -1.46
CA TRP A 216 14.57 3.02 -0.84
C TRP A 216 14.24 3.06 0.65
N GLY A 217 13.44 2.10 1.11
CA GLY A 217 13.14 1.93 2.51
C GLY A 217 13.83 0.68 3.05
N TYR A 218 14.25 0.72 4.32
CA TYR A 218 14.84 -0.42 4.99
C TYR A 218 14.50 -0.42 6.48
N LEU A 219 14.24 -1.60 6.99
CA LEU A 219 13.92 -1.87 8.37
C LEU A 219 14.68 -3.12 8.78
N ALA A 220 15.40 -3.09 9.90
CA ALA A 220 16.07 -4.26 10.45
C ALA A 220 15.96 -4.24 11.96
N GLY A 221 15.82 -5.39 12.59
CA GLY A 221 15.70 -5.44 14.03
C GLY A 221 15.74 -6.84 14.63
N ILE A 222 15.60 -6.84 15.93
CA ILE A 222 15.55 -8.04 16.77
C ILE A 222 14.34 -7.93 17.70
N GLU A 223 13.63 -9.05 17.86
CA GLU A 223 12.51 -9.22 18.79
C GLU A 223 12.85 -10.28 19.83
N PHE A 224 12.42 -10.02 21.05
CA PHE A 224 12.54 -10.95 22.17
C PHE A 224 11.15 -11.27 22.73
N TYR A 225 10.81 -12.54 22.79
CA TYR A 225 9.56 -13.09 23.30
C TYR A 225 9.83 -13.74 24.67
N PRO A 226 9.68 -13.03 25.80
CA PRO A 226 10.03 -13.56 27.14
C PRO A 226 9.14 -14.72 27.58
N MET A 227 7.88 -14.72 27.14
CA MET A 227 6.84 -15.68 27.52
C MET A 227 6.12 -16.21 26.28
N GLU A 228 5.33 -17.27 26.44
CA GLU A 228 4.42 -17.79 25.39
C GLU A 228 3.15 -16.93 25.25
N THR A 229 3.23 -15.66 25.62
CA THR A 229 2.17 -14.67 25.49
C THR A 229 2.44 -13.76 24.29
N ASN A 230 1.45 -13.02 23.88
CA ASN A 230 1.57 -12.03 22.80
C ASN A 230 2.38 -10.77 23.22
N LEU A 231 3.29 -10.91 24.22
CA LEU A 231 4.23 -9.87 24.63
C LEU A 231 5.57 -10.08 23.96
N HIS A 232 6.04 -9.09 23.24
CA HIS A 232 7.41 -9.08 22.75
C HIS A 232 8.04 -7.68 22.87
N PHE A 233 9.34 -7.66 23.11
CA PHE A 233 10.18 -6.47 23.07
C PHE A 233 10.93 -6.41 21.75
N PHE A 234 11.22 -5.23 21.26
CA PHE A 234 11.95 -5.06 20.01
C PHE A 234 12.93 -3.88 20.05
N VAL A 235 13.96 -3.99 19.23
CA VAL A 235 14.84 -2.91 18.82
C VAL A 235 14.89 -2.92 17.29
N THR A 236 14.60 -1.79 16.66
CA THR A 236 14.62 -1.68 15.19
C THR A 236 15.41 -0.46 14.75
N TYR A 237 16.12 -0.62 13.63
CA TYR A 237 16.65 0.48 12.84
C TYR A 237 15.79 0.66 11.59
N VAL A 238 15.31 1.88 11.37
CA VAL A 238 14.40 2.23 10.27
C VAL A 238 15.01 3.36 9.49
N GLY A 239 15.08 3.23 8.18
CA GLY A 239 15.56 4.30 7.33
C GLY A 239 14.84 4.34 5.98
N ARG A 240 14.80 5.53 5.39
CA ARG A 240 14.27 5.75 4.05
C ARG A 240 15.04 6.86 3.35
N SER A 241 15.39 6.65 2.09
CA SER A 241 15.96 7.67 1.21
C SER A 241 15.02 7.97 0.05
N TYR A 242 15.00 9.22 -0.36
CA TYR A 242 14.25 9.71 -1.52
C TYR A 242 15.21 10.37 -2.48
N ASP A 243 15.26 9.83 -3.71
CA ASP A 243 16.08 10.33 -4.81
C ASP A 243 15.16 10.93 -5.88
N PHE A 244 15.25 12.24 -6.06
CA PHE A 244 14.48 12.95 -7.07
C PHE A 244 15.27 13.05 -8.38
N THR A 245 14.55 12.83 -9.48
CA THR A 245 15.14 12.95 -10.82
C THR A 245 15.43 14.42 -11.18
N SER A 246 16.16 14.65 -12.26
CA SER A 246 16.42 16.00 -12.76
C SER A 246 15.14 16.82 -12.99
N ARG A 247 14.05 16.16 -13.46
CA ARG A 247 12.73 16.80 -13.63
C ARG A 247 12.18 17.33 -12.31
N ALA A 248 12.21 16.53 -11.27
CA ALA A 248 11.71 16.94 -9.96
C ALA A 248 12.62 18.01 -9.32
N LYS A 249 13.95 17.93 -9.54
CA LYS A 249 14.90 18.93 -9.02
C LYS A 249 14.71 20.31 -9.63
N VAL A 250 14.36 20.41 -10.90
CA VAL A 250 13.99 21.70 -11.54
C VAL A 250 12.75 22.32 -10.88
N LEU A 251 11.87 21.49 -10.28
CA LEU A 251 10.70 21.93 -9.53
C LEU A 251 10.99 22.20 -8.04
N GLY A 252 12.27 22.22 -7.64
CA GLY A 252 12.70 22.56 -6.29
C GLY A 252 12.79 21.36 -5.33
N GLN A 253 12.67 20.12 -5.83
CA GLN A 253 12.83 18.93 -4.98
C GLN A 253 14.31 18.61 -4.74
N GLU A 254 14.64 18.22 -3.53
CA GLU A 254 15.99 17.82 -3.13
C GLU A 254 16.00 16.41 -2.53
N ASN A 255 17.09 15.66 -2.81
CA ASN A 255 17.25 14.34 -2.22
C ASN A 255 17.37 14.44 -0.70
N TYR A 256 16.74 13.53 0.01
CA TYR A 256 16.85 13.46 1.47
C TYR A 256 16.77 12.03 1.97
N SER A 257 17.21 11.82 3.21
CA SER A 257 17.07 10.55 3.90
C SER A 257 16.67 10.76 5.36
N THR A 258 15.96 9.78 5.89
CA THR A 258 15.56 9.73 7.30
C THR A 258 16.04 8.43 7.92
N ASN A 259 16.50 8.49 9.16
CA ASN A 259 16.96 7.33 9.92
C ASN A 259 16.55 7.45 11.37
N ARG A 260 16.12 6.34 11.97
CA ARG A 260 15.81 6.30 13.41
C ARG A 260 16.08 4.92 14.00
N VAL A 261 16.34 4.89 15.29
CA VAL A 261 16.29 3.67 16.11
C VAL A 261 15.01 3.74 16.94
N SER A 262 14.26 2.66 16.98
CA SER A 262 13.07 2.53 17.81
C SER A 262 13.24 1.33 18.75
N VAL A 263 12.89 1.55 20.02
CA VAL A 263 12.87 0.51 21.05
C VAL A 263 11.48 0.51 21.67
N GLY A 264 10.92 -0.66 21.86
CA GLY A 264 9.57 -0.76 22.41
C GLY A 264 9.15 -2.17 22.74
N PHE A 265 7.90 -2.30 23.11
CA PHE A 265 7.24 -3.59 23.28
C PHE A 265 5.86 -3.57 22.67
N ILE A 266 5.35 -4.74 22.29
CA ILE A 266 4.00 -4.95 21.81
C ILE A 266 3.37 -6.01 22.71
N TRP A 267 2.20 -5.70 23.23
CA TRP A 267 1.42 -6.62 24.04
C TRP A 267 -0.01 -6.68 23.53
N GLN A 268 -0.36 -7.78 22.89
CA GLN A 268 -1.73 -8.04 22.44
C GLN A 268 -2.48 -8.72 23.60
N MET A 269 -3.28 -7.96 24.31
CA MET A 269 -4.14 -8.47 25.38
C MET A 269 -5.42 -9.04 24.77
N PRO A 270 -5.81 -10.30 25.12
CA PRO A 270 -7.15 -10.77 24.82
C PRO A 270 -8.16 -9.91 25.58
N VAL A 271 -9.07 -9.29 24.84
CA VAL A 271 -10.22 -8.58 25.43
C VAL A 271 -11.38 -9.57 25.42
N PHE A 272 -11.87 -9.91 26.59
CA PHE A 272 -13.02 -10.82 26.79
C PHE A 272 -14.33 -10.13 26.47
#